data_090cba62cca5b4f60e60698467ae8e41
#
_entry.id   090cba62cca5b4f60e60698467ae8e41
#
_cell.length_a   1.000
_cell.length_b   1.000
_cell.length_c   1.000
_cell.angle_alpha   90.00
_cell.angle_beta   90.00
_cell.angle_gamma   90.00
#
_symmetry.space_group_name_H-M   'P 1'
#
loop_
_entity.id
_entity.type
_entity.pdbx_description
1 polymer ?
#
loop_
_entity_poly.entity_id
_entity_poly.type
_entity_poly.pdbx_seq_one_letter_code
_entity_poly.pdbx_strand_id
1 'polypeptide(L)'
;MKFSDIWDNYLHVTQNKTGMKLAIPLNLKCDAIGLTLADVISKCRDRVVSPYLIHHVKHHAYGKAGSHVPEKTISRYFKEARDKANITWPKDCTALPPFHEQRSLSSRTYKAQGIDVKTLLGHKTEAMSVMYGDDRGLEWKKVVI
;
A
#
# COMPACT_ATOMS: atom_id res chain seq x y z
N MET A 1 8.66 -0.37 -3.92
CA MET A 1 8.03 -1.55 -4.56
C MET A 1 8.34 -1.52 -6.04
N LYS A 2 8.74 -2.67 -6.58
CA LYS A 2 9.12 -2.85 -7.99
C LYS A 2 8.20 -3.89 -8.64
N PHE A 3 8.16 -3.93 -9.95
CA PHE A 3 7.47 -5.01 -10.67
C PHE A 3 8.11 -6.37 -10.41
N SER A 4 9.42 -6.43 -10.12
CA SER A 4 10.12 -7.66 -9.71
C SER A 4 9.71 -8.20 -8.34
N ASP A 5 8.99 -7.42 -7.53
CA ASP A 5 8.45 -7.87 -6.24
C ASP A 5 7.15 -8.68 -6.41
N ILE A 6 6.71 -8.88 -7.67
CA ILE A 6 5.51 -9.62 -8.02
C ILE A 6 5.92 -10.96 -8.61
N TRP A 7 5.61 -12.03 -7.89
CA TRP A 7 5.84 -13.40 -8.33
C TRP A 7 4.89 -14.37 -7.62
N ASP A 8 4.67 -15.53 -8.18
CA ASP A 8 3.79 -16.57 -7.64
C ASP A 8 2.36 -16.08 -7.28
N ASN A 9 1.80 -15.15 -8.08
CA ASN A 9 0.51 -14.49 -7.86
C ASN A 9 0.40 -13.65 -6.58
N TYR A 10 1.54 -13.23 -5.99
CA TYR A 10 1.59 -12.35 -4.83
C TYR A 10 2.45 -11.11 -5.10
N LEU A 11 2.09 -10.01 -4.46
CA LEU A 11 2.98 -8.86 -4.26
C LEU A 11 3.73 -9.05 -2.94
N HIS A 12 5.05 -9.10 -3.02
CA HIS A 12 5.93 -9.30 -1.87
C HIS A 12 6.42 -7.95 -1.35
N VAL A 13 6.15 -7.69 -0.08
CA VAL A 13 6.48 -6.42 0.58
C VAL A 13 7.28 -6.68 1.84
N THR A 14 8.45 -6.06 1.95
CA THR A 14 9.21 -6.02 3.20
C THR A 14 8.98 -4.66 3.86
N GLN A 15 8.43 -4.66 5.07
CA GLN A 15 8.18 -3.44 5.82
C GLN A 15 9.49 -2.89 6.40
N ASN A 16 9.87 -1.66 6.04
CA ASN A 16 11.11 -1.03 6.49
C ASN A 16 11.20 -0.91 8.04
N LYS A 17 10.07 -0.62 8.71
CA LYS A 17 10.05 -0.39 10.17
C LYS A 17 10.16 -1.66 10.98
N THR A 18 9.58 -2.76 10.52
CA THR A 18 9.44 -4.00 11.30
C THR A 18 10.24 -5.17 10.74
N GLY A 19 10.74 -5.05 9.50
CA GLY A 19 11.36 -6.12 8.74
C GLY A 19 10.37 -7.24 8.33
N MET A 20 9.07 -7.10 8.63
CA MET A 20 8.08 -8.11 8.31
C MET A 20 7.94 -8.26 6.81
N LYS A 21 7.93 -9.51 6.34
CA LYS A 21 7.73 -9.90 4.95
C LYS A 21 6.28 -10.33 4.76
N LEU A 22 5.60 -9.66 3.84
CA LEU A 22 4.20 -9.91 3.51
C LEU A 22 4.09 -10.38 2.06
N ALA A 23 3.30 -11.41 1.82
CA ALA A 23 2.89 -11.84 0.49
C ALA A 23 1.39 -11.55 0.34
N ILE A 24 1.05 -10.52 -0.43
CA ILE A 24 -0.31 -10.03 -0.61
C ILE A 24 -0.83 -10.61 -1.93
N PRO A 25 -1.94 -11.39 -1.91
CA PRO A 25 -2.44 -12.04 -3.12
C PRO A 25 -2.94 -11.00 -4.12
N LEU A 26 -2.65 -11.21 -5.41
CA LEU A 26 -3.03 -10.26 -6.47
C LEU A 26 -4.56 -10.18 -6.69
N ASN A 27 -5.30 -11.21 -6.32
CA ASN A 27 -6.76 -11.23 -6.37
C ASN A 27 -7.42 -10.57 -5.15
N LEU A 28 -6.65 -10.07 -4.18
CA LEU A 28 -7.21 -9.28 -3.08
C LEU A 28 -8.01 -8.10 -3.66
N LYS A 29 -9.32 -8.13 -3.45
CA LYS A 29 -10.26 -7.14 -3.94
C LYS A 29 -10.64 -6.16 -2.84
N CYS A 30 -10.72 -4.89 -3.18
CA CYS A 30 -11.34 -3.87 -2.33
C CYS A 30 -12.76 -3.61 -2.87
N ASP A 31 -13.77 -4.07 -2.17
CA ASP A 31 -15.18 -3.96 -2.62
C ASP A 31 -15.64 -2.51 -2.70
N ALA A 32 -15.13 -1.63 -1.85
CA ALA A 32 -15.46 -0.21 -1.87
C ALA A 32 -15.12 0.50 -3.20
N ILE A 33 -14.15 -0.01 -3.95
CA ILE A 33 -13.74 0.55 -5.25
C ILE A 33 -13.88 -0.45 -6.39
N GLY A 34 -14.27 -1.70 -6.12
CA GLY A 34 -14.49 -2.76 -7.09
C GLY A 34 -13.23 -3.25 -7.82
N LEU A 35 -12.03 -2.95 -7.30
CA LEU A 35 -10.75 -3.29 -7.94
C LEU A 35 -9.99 -4.34 -7.13
N THR A 36 -9.30 -5.23 -7.84
CA THR A 36 -8.30 -6.13 -7.28
C THR A 36 -6.92 -5.46 -7.23
N LEU A 37 -6.01 -6.03 -6.45
CA LEU A 37 -4.62 -5.59 -6.43
C LEU A 37 -3.96 -5.73 -7.82
N ALA A 38 -4.31 -6.79 -8.58
CA ALA A 38 -3.86 -6.96 -9.96
C ALA A 38 -4.30 -5.80 -10.87
N ASP A 39 -5.58 -5.36 -10.74
CA ASP A 39 -6.09 -4.22 -11.50
C ASP A 39 -5.34 -2.92 -11.19
N VAL A 40 -5.04 -2.69 -9.92
CA VAL A 40 -4.26 -1.52 -9.47
C VAL A 40 -2.83 -1.59 -10.04
N ILE A 41 -2.18 -2.75 -9.97
CA ILE A 41 -0.83 -2.96 -10.51
C ILE A 41 -0.81 -2.75 -12.03
N SER A 42 -1.84 -3.22 -12.75
CA SER A 42 -1.94 -3.01 -14.19
C SER A 42 -2.00 -1.52 -14.55
N LYS A 43 -2.67 -0.70 -13.73
CA LYS A 43 -2.71 0.77 -13.90
C LYS A 43 -1.36 1.46 -13.62
N CYS A 44 -0.45 0.80 -12.91
CA CYS A 44 0.92 1.29 -12.71
C CYS A 44 1.80 1.11 -13.96
N ARG A 45 1.34 0.32 -14.95
CA ARG A 45 2.02 0.19 -16.25
C ARG A 45 1.51 1.29 -17.18
N ASP A 46 2.35 2.24 -17.45
CA ASP A 46 2.08 3.34 -18.36
C ASP A 46 3.08 3.36 -19.53
N ARG A 47 3.24 4.52 -20.18
CA ARG A 47 4.14 4.68 -21.32
C ARG A 47 5.62 4.88 -20.93
N VAL A 48 5.92 4.91 -19.62
CA VAL A 48 7.26 5.14 -19.11
C VAL A 48 7.86 3.82 -18.66
N VAL A 49 9.03 3.47 -19.21
CA VAL A 49 9.78 2.29 -18.77
C VAL A 49 10.34 2.53 -17.38
N SER A 50 9.89 1.75 -16.41
CA SER A 50 10.31 1.84 -15.02
C SER A 50 10.32 0.47 -14.34
N PRO A 51 11.31 0.16 -13.47
CA PRO A 51 11.25 -0.99 -12.60
C PRO A 51 10.31 -0.80 -11.42
N TYR A 52 9.86 0.43 -11.13
CA TYR A 52 9.05 0.79 -9.97
C TYR A 52 7.56 0.80 -10.29
N LEU A 53 6.72 0.28 -9.38
CA LEU A 53 5.26 0.37 -9.49
C LEU A 53 4.79 1.82 -9.49
N ILE A 54 5.34 2.64 -8.57
CA ILE A 54 5.05 4.07 -8.52
C ILE A 54 6.32 4.82 -8.91
N HIS A 55 6.24 5.54 -10.03
CA HIS A 55 7.36 6.25 -10.62
C HIS A 55 6.94 7.60 -11.21
N HIS A 56 7.93 8.45 -11.47
CA HIS A 56 7.69 9.73 -12.13
C HIS A 56 7.38 9.54 -13.63
N VAL A 57 6.27 10.08 -14.10
CA VAL A 57 5.85 10.01 -15.51
C VAL A 57 6.56 11.07 -16.37
N LYS A 58 6.93 12.20 -15.78
CA LYS A 58 7.61 13.31 -16.45
C LYS A 58 8.92 13.67 -15.76
N HIS A 59 9.85 14.22 -16.55
CA HIS A 59 11.05 14.85 -15.99
C HIS A 59 10.66 16.14 -15.25
N HIS A 60 11.23 16.36 -14.09
CA HIS A 60 11.14 17.60 -13.32
C HIS A 60 12.37 17.76 -12.43
N ALA A 61 12.50 18.91 -11.76
CA ALA A 61 13.69 19.28 -10.98
C ALA A 61 14.16 18.21 -9.95
N TYR A 62 13.23 17.40 -9.43
CA TYR A 62 13.49 16.45 -8.35
C TYR A 62 13.38 14.98 -8.77
N GLY A 63 13.16 14.68 -10.06
CA GLY A 63 13.04 13.31 -10.53
C GLY A 63 13.00 13.16 -12.04
N LYS A 64 13.69 12.14 -12.53
CA LYS A 64 13.63 11.73 -13.95
C LYS A 64 12.41 10.84 -14.18
N ALA A 65 11.82 10.89 -15.38
CA ALA A 65 10.80 9.92 -15.78
C ALA A 65 11.31 8.49 -15.55
N GLY A 66 10.46 7.62 -15.00
CA GLY A 66 10.82 6.25 -14.64
C GLY A 66 11.53 6.09 -13.29
N SER A 67 11.95 7.18 -12.65
CA SER A 67 12.56 7.09 -11.31
C SER A 67 11.51 6.93 -10.21
N HIS A 68 11.91 6.36 -9.10
CA HIS A 68 11.11 6.15 -7.90
C HIS A 68 10.54 7.47 -7.35
N VAL A 69 9.29 7.44 -6.92
CA VAL A 69 8.64 8.58 -6.24
C VAL A 69 8.89 8.47 -4.73
N PRO A 70 9.53 9.48 -4.09
CA PRO A 70 9.74 9.49 -2.63
C PRO A 70 8.41 9.55 -1.85
N GLU A 71 8.37 8.95 -0.66
CA GLU A 71 7.17 8.90 0.22
C GLU A 71 6.59 10.28 0.52
N LYS A 72 7.45 11.28 0.78
CA LYS A 72 7.04 12.67 0.99
C LYS A 72 6.29 13.25 -0.23
N THR A 73 6.69 12.86 -1.43
CA THR A 73 6.06 13.30 -2.67
C THR A 73 4.69 12.64 -2.84
N ILE A 74 4.53 11.37 -2.46
CA ILE A 74 3.22 10.67 -2.48
C ILE A 74 2.24 11.37 -1.54
N SER A 75 2.66 11.70 -0.32
CA SER A 75 1.83 12.42 0.65
C SER A 75 1.40 13.80 0.13
N ARG A 76 2.30 14.52 -0.55
CA ARG A 76 1.98 15.81 -1.19
C ARG A 76 0.98 15.64 -2.32
N TYR A 77 1.18 14.69 -3.22
CA TYR A 77 0.24 14.43 -4.33
C TYR A 77 -1.14 13.99 -3.83
N PHE A 78 -1.19 13.20 -2.76
CA PHE A 78 -2.45 12.86 -2.12
C PHE A 78 -3.18 14.11 -1.62
N LYS A 79 -2.47 15.01 -0.93
CA LYS A 79 -3.05 16.29 -0.47
C LYS A 79 -3.58 17.10 -1.64
N GLU A 80 -2.79 17.27 -2.69
CA GLU A 80 -3.20 18.01 -3.90
C GLU A 80 -4.44 17.38 -4.56
N ALA A 81 -4.48 16.06 -4.69
CA ALA A 81 -5.62 15.34 -5.27
C ALA A 81 -6.87 15.47 -4.40
N ARG A 82 -6.73 15.30 -3.08
CA ARG A 82 -7.83 15.48 -2.12
C ARG A 82 -8.42 16.88 -2.20
N ASP A 83 -7.55 17.90 -2.22
CA ASP A 83 -7.99 19.31 -2.24
C ASP A 83 -8.68 19.65 -3.57
N LYS A 84 -8.28 19.02 -4.69
CA LYS A 84 -8.92 19.15 -6.00
C LYS A 84 -10.23 18.36 -6.15
N ALA A 85 -10.45 17.36 -5.32
CA ALA A 85 -11.61 16.47 -5.42
C ALA A 85 -12.94 17.15 -4.99
N ASN A 86 -12.88 18.37 -4.46
CA ASN A 86 -14.04 19.15 -3.98
C ASN A 86 -14.96 18.36 -3.03
N ILE A 87 -14.36 17.54 -2.15
CA ILE A 87 -15.11 16.76 -1.17
C ILE A 87 -15.67 17.67 -0.11
N THR A 88 -16.97 17.58 0.14
CA THR A 88 -17.60 18.28 1.27
C THR A 88 -17.25 17.57 2.57
N TRP A 89 -16.55 18.25 3.45
CA TRP A 89 -16.15 17.72 4.75
C TRP A 89 -17.15 18.11 5.83
N PRO A 90 -17.36 17.28 6.87
CA PRO A 90 -18.17 17.64 8.02
C PRO A 90 -17.67 18.94 8.68
N LYS A 91 -18.59 19.75 9.22
CA LYS A 91 -18.26 21.06 9.83
C LYS A 91 -17.35 20.96 11.06
N ASP A 92 -17.37 19.82 11.74
CA ASP A 92 -16.53 19.49 12.89
C ASP A 92 -15.14 18.92 12.51
N CYS A 93 -14.89 18.77 11.22
CA CYS A 93 -13.60 18.32 10.70
C CYS A 93 -12.57 19.46 10.84
N THR A 94 -11.80 19.45 11.93
CA THR A 94 -10.80 20.48 12.24
C THR A 94 -9.52 20.34 11.39
N ALA A 95 -9.24 19.12 10.88
CA ALA A 95 -8.09 18.84 10.02
C ALA A 95 -8.45 17.84 8.93
N LEU A 96 -8.12 18.15 7.68
CA LEU A 96 -8.37 17.23 6.56
C LEU A 96 -7.49 15.98 6.65
N PRO A 97 -8.05 14.77 6.37
CA PRO A 97 -7.33 13.51 6.50
C PRO A 97 -6.03 13.49 5.69
N PRO A 98 -4.87 13.22 6.31
CA PRO A 98 -3.61 13.04 5.61
C PRO A 98 -3.55 11.68 4.89
N PHE A 99 -2.53 11.46 4.06
CA PHE A 99 -2.30 10.18 3.39
C PHE A 99 -2.24 8.99 4.36
N HIS A 100 -1.73 9.21 5.57
CA HIS A 100 -1.64 8.16 6.60
C HIS A 100 -3.01 7.57 6.99
N GLU A 101 -4.08 8.36 6.91
CA GLU A 101 -5.45 7.87 7.20
C GLU A 101 -5.93 6.80 6.22
N GLN A 102 -5.29 6.66 5.05
CA GLN A 102 -5.56 5.54 4.14
C GLN A 102 -5.31 4.18 4.81
N ARG A 103 -4.38 4.13 5.79
CA ARG A 103 -4.13 2.92 6.58
C ARG A 103 -5.33 2.56 7.47
N SER A 104 -5.90 3.55 8.16
CA SER A 104 -7.11 3.36 8.98
C SER A 104 -8.33 3.00 8.14
N LEU A 105 -8.49 3.67 6.99
CA LEU A 105 -9.55 3.38 6.03
C LEU A 105 -9.44 1.95 5.51
N SER A 106 -8.25 1.53 5.05
CA SER A 106 -7.99 0.16 4.58
C SER A 106 -8.29 -0.87 5.67
N SER A 107 -7.89 -0.59 6.91
CA SER A 107 -8.17 -1.48 8.05
C SER A 107 -9.67 -1.72 8.20
N ARG A 108 -10.47 -0.65 8.21
CA ARG A 108 -11.94 -0.76 8.36
C ARG A 108 -12.58 -1.46 7.17
N THR A 109 -12.18 -1.08 5.95
CA THR A 109 -12.74 -1.62 4.71
C THR A 109 -12.47 -3.12 4.59
N TYR A 110 -11.24 -3.56 4.76
CA TYR A 110 -10.89 -4.97 4.65
C TYR A 110 -11.40 -5.81 5.84
N LYS A 111 -11.48 -5.23 7.04
CA LYS A 111 -12.13 -5.88 8.18
C LYS A 111 -13.60 -6.16 7.91
N ALA A 112 -14.32 -5.22 7.29
CA ALA A 112 -15.71 -5.39 6.90
C ALA A 112 -15.91 -6.52 5.85
N GLN A 113 -14.87 -6.81 5.06
CA GLN A 113 -14.83 -7.92 4.11
C GLN A 113 -14.39 -9.26 4.74
N GLY A 114 -14.12 -9.31 6.05
CA GLY A 114 -13.65 -10.52 6.72
C GLY A 114 -12.16 -10.82 6.52
N ILE A 115 -11.39 -9.88 5.93
CA ILE A 115 -9.94 -10.08 5.68
C ILE A 115 -9.16 -9.90 6.97
N ASP A 116 -8.12 -10.73 7.18
CA ASP A 116 -7.17 -10.56 8.28
C ASP A 116 -6.32 -9.29 8.09
N VAL A 117 -6.85 -8.18 8.56
CA VAL A 117 -6.19 -6.87 8.49
C VAL A 117 -4.92 -6.77 9.32
N LYS A 118 -4.77 -7.62 10.34
CA LYS A 118 -3.59 -7.65 11.18
C LYS A 118 -2.38 -8.12 10.39
N THR A 119 -2.52 -9.24 9.69
CA THR A 119 -1.50 -9.74 8.77
C THR A 119 -1.33 -8.78 7.59
N LEU A 120 -2.42 -8.34 6.95
CA LEU A 120 -2.38 -7.42 5.81
C LEU A 120 -1.62 -6.11 6.13
N LEU A 121 -1.78 -5.56 7.31
CA LEU A 121 -1.10 -4.33 7.73
C LEU A 121 0.25 -4.58 8.42
N GLY A 122 0.65 -5.83 8.59
CA GLY A 122 1.90 -6.22 9.20
C GLY A 122 2.03 -5.79 10.67
N HIS A 123 0.93 -5.85 11.42
CA HIS A 123 0.95 -5.53 12.85
C HIS A 123 1.53 -6.71 13.64
N LYS A 124 2.65 -6.49 14.32
CA LYS A 124 3.15 -7.41 15.35
C LYS A 124 2.33 -7.22 16.62
N THR A 125 1.69 -8.28 17.15
CA THR A 125 1.21 -8.28 18.53
C THR A 125 2.26 -8.87 19.44
N GLU A 126 2.33 -8.40 20.71
CA GLU A 126 3.21 -8.93 21.73
C GLU A 126 3.06 -10.46 21.91
N ALA A 127 1.82 -10.96 21.85
CA ALA A 127 1.54 -12.40 21.91
C ALA A 127 2.17 -13.20 20.75
N MET A 128 2.33 -12.62 19.57
CA MET A 128 2.99 -13.27 18.43
C MET A 128 4.51 -13.28 18.57
N SER A 129 5.10 -12.30 19.27
CA SER A 129 6.54 -12.25 19.54
C SER A 129 7.02 -13.48 20.35
N VAL A 130 6.19 -13.97 21.25
CA VAL A 130 6.50 -15.14 22.09
C VAL A 130 6.36 -16.44 21.31
N MET A 131 5.39 -16.53 20.38
CA MET A 131 5.08 -17.75 19.62
C MET A 131 5.95 -17.96 18.38
N TYR A 132 6.58 -16.91 17.87
CA TYR A 132 7.44 -16.93 16.67
C TYR A 132 8.91 -16.60 16.98
N GLY A 133 9.37 -16.89 18.19
CA GLY A 133 10.71 -16.57 18.66
C GLY A 133 11.87 -17.11 17.81
N ASP A 134 11.60 -17.93 16.82
CA ASP A 134 12.63 -18.53 15.96
C ASP A 134 12.48 -18.20 14.45
N ASP A 135 11.43 -17.52 14.05
CA ASP A 135 11.14 -17.23 12.62
C ASP A 135 11.94 -16.04 12.07
N ARG A 136 12.93 -15.53 12.68
CA ARG A 136 13.86 -14.45 12.26
C ARG A 136 13.45 -13.63 11.01
N GLY A 137 12.17 -13.65 10.62
CA GLY A 137 11.63 -12.95 9.44
C GLY A 137 12.08 -13.52 8.10
N LEU A 138 12.45 -14.79 8.05
CA LEU A 138 12.91 -15.46 6.81
C LEU A 138 11.74 -15.90 5.93
N GLU A 139 10.58 -16.21 6.52
CA GLU A 139 9.42 -16.68 5.78
C GLU A 139 8.44 -15.57 5.38
N TRP A 140 7.80 -15.75 4.22
CA TRP A 140 6.73 -14.87 3.74
C TRP A 140 5.41 -15.20 4.42
N LYS A 141 4.78 -14.22 5.08
CA LYS A 141 3.44 -14.36 5.64
C LYS A 141 2.41 -14.15 4.53
N LYS A 142 1.66 -15.18 4.20
CA LYS A 142 0.55 -15.10 3.24
C LYS A 142 -0.66 -14.44 3.88
N VAL A 143 -1.27 -13.48 3.16
CA VAL A 143 -2.57 -12.92 3.55
C VAL A 143 -3.65 -13.86 3.03
N VAL A 144 -4.52 -14.33 3.92
CA VAL A 144 -5.68 -15.14 3.57
C VAL A 144 -6.84 -14.23 3.24
N ILE A 145 -7.51 -14.49 2.13
CA ILE A 145 -8.66 -13.75 1.61
C ILE A 145 -9.87 -14.65 1.44
#